data_ce52dc1b47875a45a869892c2242189d
#
_entry.id   ce52dc1b47875a45a869892c2242189d
#
_cell.length_a   1.000
_cell.length_b   1.000
_cell.length_c   1.000
_cell.angle_alpha   90.00
_cell.angle_beta   90.00
_cell.angle_gamma   90.00
#
_symmetry.space_group_name_H-M   'P 1'
#
loop_
_entity.id
_entity.type
_entity.pdbx_description
1 polymer ?
#
loop_
_entity_poly.entity_id
_entity_poly.type
_entity_poly.pdbx_seq_one_letter_code
_entity_poly.pdbx_strand_id
1 'polypeptide(L)'
;MRSYLLPGLLLIVDVITIIGVALISLLIRFDGYISSHYLYQMIDALPIMVISYIVMLLSMHLYTRIWRYAGMREMVAVLIATTLGAGLFYTGMFVFDKSLPRSIYLISWILSTGVIGIGRMILHYIAMQYGGKQSTDADMVNTLIIGAGDAGATIAREIERYHKRSRKVIGFIDDDESKFNRLMGGVRILGNRHDIPSIVKENKVKEIIIAMPSVTRNEIRNIMEICSPLKCKVNTLPGMYQLLDDEVLVSHLHPVSIEDLLERDEVRLDMDIVEHYIRDKVVLVTGAGGSIGSEICRQIMRVGPKQLLLLGHGENSIYLINQELKNIYKDGPIIPIIADIRDKQQLDQIFTQYNPQVVFHAAAHKHVPLMEIQPMAAVLNNIYGTRNVADVAGRHGVERFVMISTDKAVNPTSVMGATKRVAEKVIISMNDTYDTKYITVRFGNVLGSRGSVIPLFKKQIEAGGPVTVTDPEMTRYFMTIPEASQLVLQAGAMGKGGEVFLLDMGEPVKIIDLARNMIRLSGLEPDKDIHIKITGLRPGEKKYEELLTSEEGTNRTNHTKIFEAPLDTVDRDWLIEKISTFDSCETDMDVIGVLQDIIPTYTPNHNI
;
A
#
# COMPACT_ATOMS: atom_id res chain seq x y z
N MET A 1 42.70 5.75 8.09
CA MET A 1 43.52 6.99 8.16
C MET A 1 42.77 8.27 7.76
N ARG A 2 41.84 8.28 6.80
CA ARG A 2 41.10 9.51 6.43
C ARG A 2 40.09 10.04 7.49
N SER A 3 39.65 9.24 8.43
CA SER A 3 38.62 9.61 9.43
C SER A 3 39.13 10.52 10.56
N TYR A 4 40.43 10.55 10.81
CA TYR A 4 41.04 11.37 11.88
C TYR A 4 41.66 12.68 11.37
N LEU A 5 41.88 12.84 10.08
CA LEU A 5 42.52 14.04 9.50
C LEU A 5 41.62 15.26 9.53
N LEU A 6 40.32 15.10 9.32
CA LEU A 6 39.36 16.20 9.25
C LEU A 6 39.12 16.87 10.63
N PRO A 7 38.87 16.12 11.73
CA PRO A 7 38.77 16.70 13.06
C PRO A 7 40.02 17.45 13.51
N GLY A 8 41.22 16.92 13.21
CA GLY A 8 42.49 17.57 13.53
C GLY A 8 42.70 18.87 12.74
N LEU A 9 42.35 18.89 11.46
CA LEU A 9 42.41 20.09 10.63
C LEU A 9 41.47 21.19 11.15
N LEU A 10 40.24 20.81 11.53
CA LEU A 10 39.25 21.73 12.08
C LEU A 10 39.73 22.36 13.40
N LEU A 11 40.35 21.58 14.26
CA LEU A 11 40.91 22.07 15.51
C LEU A 11 42.03 23.11 15.26
N ILE A 12 42.93 22.84 14.32
CA ILE A 12 43.99 23.79 13.92
C ILE A 12 43.39 25.08 13.38
N VAL A 13 42.37 24.99 12.51
CA VAL A 13 41.68 26.17 11.94
C VAL A 13 41.01 26.98 13.05
N ASP A 14 40.34 26.34 14.01
CA ASP A 14 39.71 27.05 15.13
C ASP A 14 40.73 27.73 16.03
N VAL A 15 41.89 27.11 16.33
CA VAL A 15 42.98 27.72 17.09
C VAL A 15 43.51 28.97 16.37
N ILE A 16 43.77 28.87 15.07
CA ILE A 16 44.21 30.03 14.25
C ILE A 16 43.15 31.14 14.26
N THR A 17 41.88 30.76 14.14
CA THR A 17 40.74 31.68 14.19
C THR A 17 40.68 32.42 15.53
N ILE A 18 40.81 31.73 16.66
CA ILE A 18 40.76 32.31 17.99
C ILE A 18 41.93 33.29 18.20
N ILE A 19 43.13 32.93 17.73
CA ILE A 19 44.31 33.81 17.78
C ILE A 19 44.08 35.07 16.91
N GLY A 20 43.59 34.89 15.68
CA GLY A 20 43.24 35.98 14.79
C GLY A 20 42.18 36.92 15.37
N VAL A 21 41.12 36.35 15.97
CA VAL A 21 40.06 37.10 16.64
C VAL A 21 40.60 37.90 17.82
N ALA A 22 41.55 37.36 18.59
CA ALA A 22 42.19 38.08 19.70
C ALA A 22 42.91 39.34 19.19
N LEU A 23 43.69 39.25 18.12
CA LEU A 23 44.38 40.37 17.51
C LEU A 23 43.41 41.40 16.90
N ILE A 24 42.38 40.92 16.17
CA ILE A 24 41.38 41.81 15.57
C ILE A 24 40.58 42.54 16.65
N SER A 25 40.23 41.89 17.75
CA SER A 25 39.51 42.54 18.86
C SER A 25 40.32 43.66 19.53
N LEU A 26 41.66 43.52 19.60
CA LEU A 26 42.53 44.61 20.01
C LEU A 26 42.53 45.77 18.99
N LEU A 27 42.70 45.47 17.71
CA LEU A 27 42.69 46.47 16.63
C LEU A 27 41.39 47.28 16.63
N ILE A 28 40.25 46.61 16.75
CA ILE A 28 38.92 47.25 16.80
C ILE A 28 38.80 48.13 18.07
N ARG A 29 39.31 47.65 19.22
CA ARG A 29 39.18 48.37 20.47
C ARG A 29 40.00 49.64 20.50
N PHE A 30 41.16 49.64 19.85
CA PHE A 30 42.12 50.75 19.90
C PHE A 30 42.28 51.48 18.56
N ASP A 31 41.28 51.42 17.70
CA ASP A 31 41.21 52.11 16.38
C ASP A 31 42.50 51.95 15.55
N GLY A 32 43.11 50.77 15.60
CA GLY A 32 44.31 50.39 14.86
C GLY A 32 45.62 50.66 15.56
N TYR A 33 45.68 51.46 16.67
CA TYR A 33 46.90 51.76 17.42
C TYR A 33 46.98 50.95 18.72
N ILE A 34 47.70 49.83 18.68
CA ILE A 34 47.83 48.95 19.85
C ILE A 34 49.04 49.34 20.63
N SER A 35 48.85 49.81 21.89
CA SER A 35 49.97 50.04 22.86
C SER A 35 50.65 48.69 23.15
N SER A 36 52.01 48.71 23.27
CA SER A 36 52.79 47.52 23.64
C SER A 36 52.30 46.87 24.94
N HIS A 37 51.83 47.68 25.89
CA HIS A 37 51.24 47.18 27.15
C HIS A 37 50.05 46.24 26.92
N TYR A 38 49.07 46.63 26.13
CA TYR A 38 47.88 45.77 25.84
C TYR A 38 48.19 44.61 24.91
N LEU A 39 49.20 44.75 24.04
CA LEU A 39 49.69 43.63 23.24
C LEU A 39 50.31 42.53 24.12
N TYR A 40 51.16 42.87 25.09
CA TYR A 40 51.70 41.89 26.01
C TYR A 40 50.62 41.23 26.87
N GLN A 41 49.66 42.01 27.39
CA GLN A 41 48.55 41.48 28.18
C GLN A 41 47.70 40.46 27.34
N MET A 42 47.51 40.74 26.06
CA MET A 42 46.79 39.82 25.19
C MET A 42 47.60 38.55 24.90
N ILE A 43 48.91 38.65 24.64
CA ILE A 43 49.79 37.49 24.45
C ILE A 43 49.73 36.57 25.67
N ASP A 44 49.76 37.14 26.85
CA ASP A 44 49.63 36.42 28.12
C ASP A 44 48.24 35.83 28.35
N ALA A 45 47.18 36.39 27.74
CA ALA A 45 45.81 35.91 27.82
C ALA A 45 45.48 34.84 26.76
N LEU A 46 46.23 34.78 25.64
CA LEU A 46 45.99 33.87 24.52
C LEU A 46 45.90 32.40 24.95
N PRO A 47 46.76 31.81 25.76
CA PRO A 47 46.63 30.42 26.19
C PRO A 47 45.31 30.15 26.90
N ILE A 48 44.88 31.05 27.79
CA ILE A 48 43.61 30.93 28.52
C ILE A 48 42.45 31.00 27.56
N MET A 49 42.47 31.95 26.62
CA MET A 49 41.43 32.11 25.62
C MET A 49 41.32 30.88 24.73
N VAL A 50 42.43 30.41 24.13
CA VAL A 50 42.44 29.24 23.26
C VAL A 50 41.92 27.98 23.97
N ILE A 51 42.45 27.72 25.16
CA ILE A 51 42.04 26.55 25.96
C ILE A 51 40.54 26.61 26.29
N SER A 52 40.05 27.78 26.74
CA SER A 52 38.64 27.97 27.12
C SER A 52 37.67 27.66 25.95
N TYR A 53 37.93 28.21 24.77
CA TYR A 53 37.08 27.96 23.60
C TYR A 53 37.22 26.54 23.12
N ILE A 54 38.44 25.99 22.99
CA ILE A 54 38.66 24.63 22.50
C ILE A 54 38.03 23.58 23.43
N VAL A 55 38.14 23.73 24.73
CA VAL A 55 37.52 22.84 25.72
C VAL A 55 35.99 22.82 25.53
N MET A 56 35.35 23.96 25.32
CA MET A 56 33.92 24.03 25.14
C MET A 56 33.47 23.47 23.76
N LEU A 57 34.25 23.72 22.71
CA LEU A 57 33.99 23.12 21.39
C LEU A 57 34.14 21.58 21.40
N LEU A 58 35.11 21.05 22.17
CA LEU A 58 35.31 19.61 22.40
C LEU A 58 34.17 19.01 23.24
N SER A 59 33.78 19.66 24.34
CA SER A 59 32.71 19.17 25.24
C SER A 59 31.36 19.06 24.54
N MET A 60 31.09 19.92 23.57
CA MET A 60 29.89 19.90 22.74
C MET A 60 30.01 18.96 21.52
N HIS A 61 31.08 18.16 21.46
CA HIS A 61 31.34 17.18 20.38
C HIS A 61 31.33 17.77 18.96
N LEU A 62 31.73 19.07 18.80
CA LEU A 62 31.65 19.76 17.50
C LEU A 62 32.70 19.29 16.49
N TYR A 63 33.73 18.58 16.90
CA TYR A 63 34.75 17.97 16.03
C TYR A 63 34.40 16.54 15.60
N THR A 64 33.49 15.86 16.28
CA THR A 64 33.06 14.50 15.94
C THR A 64 31.80 14.47 15.10
N ARG A 65 31.13 15.61 14.91
CA ARG A 65 29.91 15.73 14.09
C ARG A 65 30.20 15.65 12.60
N ILE A 66 29.28 15.01 11.87
CA ILE A 66 29.34 14.92 10.40
C ILE A 66 28.65 16.18 9.84
N TRP A 67 29.42 17.20 9.49
CA TRP A 67 28.92 18.51 9.03
C TRP A 67 28.07 18.46 7.74
N ARG A 68 28.15 17.37 6.98
CA ARG A 68 27.28 17.16 5.82
C ARG A 68 25.77 17.15 6.17
N TYR A 69 25.44 16.71 7.39
CA TYR A 69 24.05 16.59 7.87
C TYR A 69 23.70 17.63 8.94
N ALA A 70 24.55 18.67 9.07
CA ALA A 70 24.33 19.70 10.06
C ALA A 70 23.06 20.51 9.75
N GLY A 71 22.26 20.80 10.77
CA GLY A 71 21.04 21.61 10.71
C GLY A 71 21.05 22.73 11.75
N MET A 72 19.88 23.29 12.06
CA MET A 72 19.73 24.36 13.06
C MET A 72 20.27 23.98 14.45
N ARG A 73 20.12 22.71 14.85
CA ARG A 73 20.60 22.21 16.16
C ARG A 73 22.10 22.33 16.28
N GLU A 74 22.84 22.10 15.21
CA GLU A 74 24.31 22.21 15.19
C GLU A 74 24.76 23.66 15.25
N MET A 75 24.05 24.59 14.61
CA MET A 75 24.33 26.03 14.71
C MET A 75 24.10 26.57 16.13
N VAL A 76 23.01 26.14 16.77
CA VAL A 76 22.72 26.46 18.17
C VAL A 76 23.82 25.91 19.10
N ALA A 77 24.33 24.69 18.82
CA ALA A 77 25.42 24.10 19.60
C ALA A 77 26.73 24.91 19.46
N VAL A 78 27.04 25.45 18.28
CA VAL A 78 28.18 26.36 18.08
C VAL A 78 28.01 27.64 18.91
N LEU A 79 26.82 28.25 18.87
CA LEU A 79 26.52 29.46 19.67
C LEU A 79 26.69 29.20 21.18
N ILE A 80 26.15 28.09 21.68
CA ILE A 80 26.27 27.72 23.09
C ILE A 80 27.74 27.47 23.45
N ALA A 81 28.50 26.72 22.65
CA ALA A 81 29.89 26.41 22.90
C ALA A 81 30.78 27.67 22.95
N THR A 82 30.59 28.59 22.01
CA THR A 82 31.35 29.84 21.96
C THR A 82 30.96 30.77 23.10
N THR A 83 29.70 30.82 23.52
CA THR A 83 29.24 31.61 24.66
C THR A 83 29.81 31.08 25.98
N LEU A 84 29.77 29.76 26.20
CA LEU A 84 30.37 29.13 27.37
C LEU A 84 31.91 29.27 27.36
N GLY A 85 32.54 29.20 26.17
CA GLY A 85 33.96 29.44 25.99
C GLY A 85 34.37 30.86 26.38
N ALA A 86 33.58 31.86 25.97
CA ALA A 86 33.80 33.25 26.40
C ALA A 86 33.63 33.46 27.91
N GLY A 87 32.61 32.80 28.49
CA GLY A 87 32.41 32.82 29.95
C GLY A 87 33.58 32.17 30.71
N LEU A 88 34.06 31.01 30.22
CA LEU A 88 35.24 30.34 30.81
C LEU A 88 36.52 31.17 30.64
N PHE A 89 36.68 31.83 29.49
CA PHE A 89 37.79 32.76 29.28
C PHE A 89 37.75 33.93 30.29
N TYR A 90 36.59 34.56 30.48
CA TYR A 90 36.40 35.64 31.43
C TYR A 90 36.71 35.19 32.88
N THR A 91 36.18 34.05 33.30
CA THR A 91 36.45 33.48 34.63
C THR A 91 37.90 33.05 34.80
N GLY A 92 38.53 32.49 33.77
CA GLY A 92 39.96 32.16 33.79
C GLY A 92 40.85 33.39 33.99
N MET A 93 40.56 34.47 33.28
CA MET A 93 41.28 35.73 33.45
C MET A 93 41.15 36.28 34.88
N PHE A 94 39.97 36.18 35.48
CA PHE A 94 39.73 36.56 36.84
C PHE A 94 40.53 35.70 37.85
N VAL A 95 40.57 34.40 37.69
CA VAL A 95 41.27 33.44 38.57
C VAL A 95 42.80 33.65 38.53
N PHE A 96 43.33 33.98 37.33
CA PHE A 96 44.77 34.21 37.16
C PHE A 96 45.19 35.67 37.42
N ASP A 97 44.30 36.49 38.03
CA ASP A 97 44.48 37.90 38.33
C ASP A 97 45.00 38.75 37.15
N LYS A 98 44.45 38.38 35.92
CA LYS A 98 44.73 39.07 34.66
C LYS A 98 43.52 39.89 34.26
N SER A 99 43.72 41.06 33.70
CA SER A 99 42.59 41.89 33.24
C SER A 99 42.84 42.44 31.84
N LEU A 100 41.79 42.38 31.04
CA LEU A 100 41.68 43.05 29.74
C LEU A 100 40.51 44.04 29.78
N PRO A 101 40.50 45.09 28.93
CA PRO A 101 39.33 45.94 28.79
C PRO A 101 38.06 45.13 28.49
N ARG A 102 36.95 45.42 29.17
CA ARG A 102 35.69 44.65 29.11
C ARG A 102 35.16 44.49 27.68
N SER A 103 35.36 45.50 26.84
CA SER A 103 34.97 45.47 25.43
C SER A 103 35.65 44.37 24.62
N ILE A 104 36.89 43.98 25.00
CA ILE A 104 37.63 42.91 24.30
C ILE A 104 36.93 41.55 24.46
N TYR A 105 36.42 41.26 25.66
CA TYR A 105 35.67 40.00 25.87
C TYR A 105 34.41 39.93 25.02
N LEU A 106 33.68 41.04 24.91
CA LEU A 106 32.46 41.10 24.07
C LEU A 106 32.78 41.01 22.58
N ILE A 107 33.77 41.80 22.11
CA ILE A 107 34.18 41.81 20.70
C ILE A 107 34.71 40.43 20.30
N SER A 108 35.57 39.82 21.13
CA SER A 108 36.13 38.50 20.85
C SER A 108 35.05 37.39 20.84
N TRP A 109 34.02 37.46 21.72
CA TRP A 109 32.91 36.55 21.72
C TRP A 109 32.08 36.64 20.42
N ILE A 110 31.71 37.87 20.01
CA ILE A 110 30.91 38.08 18.77
C ILE A 110 31.71 37.61 17.56
N LEU A 111 32.98 37.99 17.45
CA LEU A 111 33.82 37.61 16.31
C LEU A 111 34.08 36.08 16.27
N SER A 112 34.40 35.46 17.39
CA SER A 112 34.61 34.00 17.46
C SER A 112 33.35 33.25 17.06
N THR A 113 32.19 33.65 17.57
CA THR A 113 30.90 33.04 17.22
C THR A 113 30.60 33.18 15.71
N GLY A 114 30.81 34.39 15.19
CA GLY A 114 30.57 34.67 13.76
C GLY A 114 31.51 33.88 12.84
N VAL A 115 32.81 33.94 13.07
CA VAL A 115 33.80 33.31 12.18
C VAL A 115 33.74 31.78 12.25
N ILE A 116 33.64 31.22 13.46
CA ILE A 116 33.51 29.76 13.62
C ILE A 116 32.18 29.28 13.03
N GLY A 117 31.06 30.00 13.27
CA GLY A 117 29.74 29.66 12.75
C GLY A 117 29.71 29.71 11.20
N ILE A 118 30.20 30.78 10.60
CA ILE A 118 30.31 30.92 9.14
C ILE A 118 31.21 29.82 8.56
N GLY A 119 32.34 29.55 9.18
CA GLY A 119 33.25 28.47 8.76
C GLY A 119 32.55 27.12 8.73
N ARG A 120 31.72 26.81 9.74
CA ARG A 120 30.92 25.59 9.78
C ARG A 120 29.83 25.54 8.69
N MET A 121 29.18 26.69 8.39
CA MET A 121 28.22 26.79 7.28
C MET A 121 28.87 26.57 5.90
N ILE A 122 30.06 27.14 5.72
CA ILE A 122 30.83 26.93 4.46
C ILE A 122 31.19 25.44 4.30
N LEU A 123 31.64 24.79 5.35
CA LEU A 123 31.94 23.36 5.32
C LEU A 123 30.70 22.51 5.01
N HIS A 124 29.55 22.84 5.61
CA HIS A 124 28.28 22.22 5.27
C HIS A 124 27.94 22.37 3.79
N TYR A 125 28.04 23.59 3.27
CA TYR A 125 27.76 23.89 1.85
C TYR A 125 28.71 23.13 0.91
N ILE A 126 30.00 23.12 1.19
CA ILE A 126 31.01 22.39 0.42
C ILE A 126 30.74 20.87 0.48
N ALA A 127 30.45 20.33 1.66
CA ALA A 127 30.15 18.90 1.84
C ALA A 127 28.88 18.45 1.11
N MET A 128 27.88 19.34 0.97
CA MET A 128 26.69 19.09 0.15
C MET A 128 27.02 19.10 -1.36
N GLN A 129 27.84 20.03 -1.84
CA GLN A 129 28.18 20.12 -3.25
C GLN A 129 29.15 19.02 -3.73
N TYR A 130 30.19 18.71 -2.98
CA TYR A 130 31.24 17.77 -3.41
C TYR A 130 31.02 16.33 -2.98
N GLY A 131 29.96 16.01 -2.24
CA GLY A 131 29.65 14.65 -1.80
C GLY A 131 29.05 13.74 -2.88
N GLY A 132 28.96 14.17 -4.14
CA GLY A 132 28.42 13.42 -5.27
C GLY A 132 29.38 13.41 -6.46
N LYS A 133 29.78 12.22 -6.94
CA LYS A 133 30.38 12.07 -8.28
C LYS A 133 29.41 12.66 -9.31
N GLN A 134 29.88 13.55 -10.19
CA GLN A 134 29.13 14.10 -11.32
C GLN A 134 28.58 12.94 -12.16
N SER A 135 27.27 12.75 -12.14
CA SER A 135 26.57 12.09 -13.25
C SER A 135 26.34 13.17 -14.32
N THR A 136 26.59 12.83 -15.55
CA THR A 136 26.32 13.69 -16.71
C THR A 136 24.82 14.01 -16.77
N ASP A 137 24.46 15.25 -17.08
CA ASP A 137 23.07 15.78 -17.19
C ASP A 137 22.15 14.98 -18.15
N ALA A 138 22.72 14.05 -18.93
CA ALA A 138 22.02 13.28 -19.95
C ALA A 138 21.04 12.22 -19.42
N ASP A 139 21.17 11.78 -18.16
CA ASP A 139 20.39 10.67 -17.59
C ASP A 139 19.34 11.09 -16.56
N MET A 140 19.18 12.39 -16.26
CA MET A 140 18.21 12.87 -15.28
C MET A 140 16.78 12.91 -15.84
N VAL A 141 15.84 12.33 -15.11
CA VAL A 141 14.41 12.34 -15.42
C VAL A 141 13.79 13.64 -14.87
N ASN A 142 13.31 14.53 -15.76
CA ASN A 142 12.53 15.69 -15.36
C ASN A 142 11.19 15.24 -14.78
N THR A 143 10.97 15.55 -13.50
CA THR A 143 9.81 15.11 -12.72
C THR A 143 8.95 16.30 -12.31
N LEU A 144 7.65 16.23 -12.57
CA LEU A 144 6.63 17.19 -12.13
C LEU A 144 5.84 16.58 -10.99
N ILE A 145 5.60 17.34 -9.90
CA ILE A 145 4.84 16.87 -8.75
C ILE A 145 3.48 17.56 -8.72
N ILE A 146 2.40 16.80 -8.68
CA ILE A 146 1.03 17.29 -8.53
C ILE A 146 0.63 17.18 -7.06
N GLY A 147 0.27 18.32 -6.46
CA GLY A 147 0.02 18.49 -5.04
C GLY A 147 1.17 19.18 -4.30
N ALA A 148 1.00 20.48 -4.01
CA ALA A 148 1.92 21.29 -3.21
C ALA A 148 1.47 21.33 -1.74
N GLY A 149 1.30 20.13 -1.15
CA GLY A 149 1.06 19.90 0.27
C GLY A 149 2.25 19.23 0.95
N ASP A 150 2.05 18.73 2.18
CA ASP A 150 3.11 18.08 2.98
C ASP A 150 3.70 16.84 2.30
N ALA A 151 2.87 16.03 1.65
CA ALA A 151 3.30 14.86 0.91
C ALA A 151 4.21 15.26 -0.28
N GLY A 152 3.79 16.25 -1.09
CA GLY A 152 4.59 16.76 -2.20
C GLY A 152 5.91 17.37 -1.73
N ALA A 153 5.90 18.15 -0.65
CA ALA A 153 7.11 18.73 -0.06
C ALA A 153 8.08 17.65 0.44
N THR A 154 7.56 16.56 0.99
CA THR A 154 8.38 15.44 1.49
C THR A 154 9.01 14.68 0.34
N ILE A 155 8.24 14.33 -0.71
CA ILE A 155 8.75 13.69 -1.94
C ILE A 155 9.82 14.57 -2.61
N ALA A 156 9.59 15.86 -2.77
CA ALA A 156 10.58 16.75 -3.38
C ALA A 156 11.89 16.80 -2.59
N ARG A 157 11.82 16.89 -1.25
CA ARG A 157 13.00 16.86 -0.38
C ARG A 157 13.75 15.52 -0.47
N GLU A 158 13.03 14.42 -0.55
CA GLU A 158 13.63 13.09 -0.66
C GLU A 158 14.32 12.91 -2.02
N ILE A 159 13.67 13.33 -3.12
CA ILE A 159 14.28 13.32 -4.45
C ILE A 159 15.56 14.18 -4.45
N GLU A 160 15.53 15.37 -3.89
CA GLU A 160 16.70 16.23 -3.84
C GLU A 160 17.84 15.65 -2.98
N ARG A 161 17.50 14.98 -1.87
CA ARG A 161 18.48 14.44 -0.92
C ARG A 161 19.09 13.11 -1.38
N TYR A 162 18.29 12.19 -1.93
CA TYR A 162 18.70 10.81 -2.20
C TYR A 162 18.66 10.43 -3.68
N HIS A 163 17.83 11.09 -4.49
CA HIS A 163 17.58 10.74 -5.89
C HIS A 163 18.00 11.83 -6.89
N LYS A 164 18.72 12.86 -6.45
CA LYS A 164 19.21 14.00 -7.28
C LYS A 164 20.00 13.58 -8.53
N ARG A 165 20.51 12.35 -8.58
CA ARG A 165 21.25 11.81 -9.73
C ARG A 165 20.37 11.19 -10.80
N SER A 166 19.15 10.80 -10.46
CA SER A 166 18.22 10.12 -11.35
C SER A 166 17.00 10.97 -11.70
N ARG A 167 16.60 11.88 -10.78
CA ARG A 167 15.40 12.71 -10.91
C ARG A 167 15.71 14.18 -10.63
N LYS A 168 15.06 15.07 -11.41
CA LYS A 168 15.10 16.51 -11.21
C LYS A 168 13.68 17.02 -11.07
N VAL A 169 13.31 17.55 -9.92
CA VAL A 169 11.99 18.18 -9.72
C VAL A 169 11.97 19.51 -10.46
N ILE A 170 11.10 19.64 -11.45
CA ILE A 170 10.95 20.85 -12.28
C ILE A 170 10.04 21.86 -11.59
N GLY A 171 8.96 21.38 -10.93
CA GLY A 171 8.00 22.23 -10.26
C GLY A 171 6.88 21.44 -9.62
N PHE A 172 6.00 22.19 -8.95
CA PHE A 172 4.75 21.68 -8.43
C PHE A 172 3.56 22.19 -9.24
N ILE A 173 2.47 21.43 -9.23
CA ILE A 173 1.13 21.82 -9.67
C ILE A 173 0.22 21.77 -8.46
N ASP A 174 -0.59 22.80 -8.25
CA ASP A 174 -1.60 22.84 -7.18
C ASP A 174 -2.76 23.73 -7.62
N ASP A 175 -4.00 23.30 -7.34
CA ASP A 175 -5.19 24.06 -7.75
C ASP A 175 -5.51 25.23 -6.81
N ASP A 176 -4.81 25.35 -5.69
CA ASP A 176 -4.92 26.48 -4.78
C ASP A 176 -4.17 27.70 -5.37
N GLU A 177 -4.93 28.64 -5.94
CA GLU A 177 -4.40 29.85 -6.56
C GLU A 177 -3.53 30.68 -5.61
N SER A 178 -3.76 30.58 -4.30
CA SER A 178 -2.97 31.30 -3.29
C SER A 178 -1.50 30.85 -3.23
N LYS A 179 -1.22 29.66 -3.73
CA LYS A 179 0.13 29.05 -3.78
C LYS A 179 0.88 29.37 -5.06
N PHE A 180 0.19 29.83 -6.10
CA PHE A 180 0.80 30.07 -7.42
C PHE A 180 2.05 30.95 -7.33
N ASN A 181 3.08 30.56 -8.08
CA ASN A 181 4.38 31.23 -8.16
C ASN A 181 5.19 31.29 -6.84
N ARG A 182 4.73 30.62 -5.76
CA ARG A 182 5.50 30.50 -4.51
C ARG A 182 6.54 29.39 -4.61
N LEU A 183 7.53 29.46 -3.72
CA LEU A 183 8.57 28.44 -3.59
C LEU A 183 8.27 27.53 -2.41
N MET A 184 8.30 26.23 -2.63
CA MET A 184 8.23 25.21 -1.59
C MET A 184 9.48 24.34 -1.65
N GLY A 185 10.31 24.38 -0.58
CA GLY A 185 11.60 23.67 -0.55
C GLY A 185 12.58 24.09 -1.67
N GLY A 186 12.48 25.34 -2.17
CA GLY A 186 13.32 25.84 -3.27
C GLY A 186 12.75 25.53 -4.68
N VAL A 187 11.64 24.78 -4.78
CA VAL A 187 10.98 24.43 -6.04
C VAL A 187 9.72 25.28 -6.22
N ARG A 188 9.47 25.79 -7.42
CA ARG A 188 8.36 26.71 -7.73
C ARG A 188 7.06 25.96 -8.02
N ILE A 189 5.92 26.54 -7.62
CA ILE A 189 4.58 26.11 -8.03
C ILE A 189 4.26 26.79 -9.36
N LEU A 190 4.13 25.98 -10.42
CA LEU A 190 4.12 26.44 -11.81
C LEU A 190 2.72 26.78 -12.34
N GLY A 191 1.68 26.22 -11.75
CA GLY A 191 0.30 26.41 -12.20
C GLY A 191 -0.67 25.43 -11.55
N ASN A 192 -1.86 25.32 -12.13
CA ASN A 192 -2.91 24.39 -11.75
C ASN A 192 -2.99 23.18 -12.71
N ARG A 193 -3.96 22.28 -12.50
CA ARG A 193 -4.12 21.05 -13.30
C ARG A 193 -4.27 21.30 -14.80
N HIS A 194 -4.84 22.42 -15.23
CA HIS A 194 -5.06 22.75 -16.64
C HIS A 194 -3.77 23.17 -17.34
N ASP A 195 -2.76 23.59 -16.59
CA ASP A 195 -1.44 23.99 -17.12
C ASP A 195 -0.50 22.81 -17.34
N ILE A 196 -0.87 21.60 -16.86
CA ILE A 196 -0.01 20.40 -16.96
C ILE A 196 0.47 20.13 -18.38
N PRO A 197 -0.38 20.17 -19.45
CA PRO A 197 0.07 19.85 -20.81
C PRO A 197 1.14 20.80 -21.33
N SER A 198 1.00 22.10 -21.10
CA SER A 198 1.98 23.13 -21.51
C SER A 198 3.29 22.97 -20.76
N ILE A 199 3.22 22.81 -19.41
CA ILE A 199 4.40 22.66 -18.53
C ILE A 199 5.19 21.40 -18.88
N VAL A 200 4.51 20.29 -19.13
CA VAL A 200 5.14 19.02 -19.52
C VAL A 200 5.91 19.19 -20.83
N LYS A 201 5.32 19.84 -21.83
CA LYS A 201 5.93 20.06 -23.13
C LYS A 201 7.13 21.00 -23.05
N GLU A 202 6.98 22.13 -22.37
CA GLU A 202 8.02 23.16 -22.24
C GLU A 202 9.23 22.66 -21.47
N ASN A 203 9.00 21.93 -20.39
CA ASN A 203 10.06 21.46 -19.50
C ASN A 203 10.54 20.04 -19.80
N LYS A 204 10.06 19.42 -20.89
CA LYS A 204 10.40 18.05 -21.29
C LYS A 204 10.27 17.06 -20.12
N VAL A 205 9.15 17.15 -19.40
CA VAL A 205 8.85 16.27 -18.27
C VAL A 205 8.68 14.85 -18.78
N LYS A 206 9.31 13.89 -18.11
CA LYS A 206 9.20 12.45 -18.41
C LYS A 206 8.48 11.66 -17.33
N GLU A 207 8.39 12.22 -16.13
CA GLU A 207 7.73 11.59 -14.99
C GLU A 207 6.82 12.60 -14.28
N ILE A 208 5.62 12.18 -13.95
CA ILE A 208 4.65 12.93 -13.13
C ILE A 208 4.43 12.14 -11.87
N ILE A 209 4.43 12.79 -10.70
CA ILE A 209 4.14 12.20 -9.41
C ILE A 209 2.89 12.86 -8.84
N ILE A 210 1.84 12.09 -8.62
CA ILE A 210 0.63 12.54 -7.92
C ILE A 210 0.86 12.36 -6.41
N ALA A 211 1.15 13.46 -5.72
CA ALA A 211 1.51 13.49 -4.30
C ALA A 211 0.34 13.98 -3.44
N MET A 212 -0.82 13.37 -3.58
CA MET A 212 -2.06 13.76 -2.91
C MET A 212 -2.75 12.55 -2.26
N PRO A 213 -2.20 11.96 -1.18
CA PRO A 213 -2.71 10.72 -0.60
C PRO A 213 -4.09 10.86 0.08
N SER A 214 -4.56 12.08 0.32
CA SER A 214 -5.85 12.38 0.97
C SER A 214 -6.97 12.77 0.02
N VAL A 215 -6.71 12.87 -1.29
CA VAL A 215 -7.75 13.24 -2.27
C VAL A 215 -8.60 12.04 -2.68
N THR A 216 -9.80 12.32 -3.17
CA THR A 216 -10.70 11.29 -3.69
C THR A 216 -10.13 10.65 -4.96
N ARG A 217 -10.52 9.41 -5.23
CA ARG A 217 -10.12 8.70 -6.46
C ARG A 217 -10.65 9.37 -7.72
N ASN A 218 -11.79 10.06 -7.64
CA ASN A 218 -12.31 10.91 -8.71
C ASN A 218 -11.33 12.01 -9.11
N GLU A 219 -10.69 12.65 -8.14
CA GLU A 219 -9.67 13.66 -8.43
C GLU A 219 -8.44 13.05 -9.10
N ILE A 220 -7.99 11.88 -8.67
CA ILE A 220 -6.88 11.16 -9.32
C ILE A 220 -7.26 10.82 -10.76
N ARG A 221 -8.49 10.36 -11.01
CA ARG A 221 -9.00 10.07 -12.35
C ARG A 221 -9.01 11.31 -13.24
N ASN A 222 -9.54 12.44 -12.77
CA ASN A 222 -9.56 13.70 -13.51
C ASN A 222 -8.15 14.15 -13.90
N ILE A 223 -7.19 14.01 -12.99
CA ILE A 223 -5.79 14.32 -13.25
C ILE A 223 -5.20 13.34 -14.28
N MET A 224 -5.53 12.05 -14.17
CA MET A 224 -5.08 11.04 -15.13
C MET A 224 -5.64 11.28 -16.53
N GLU A 225 -6.85 11.77 -16.69
CA GLU A 225 -7.42 12.15 -17.98
C GLU A 225 -6.60 13.27 -18.66
N ILE A 226 -6.07 14.21 -17.87
CA ILE A 226 -5.18 15.27 -18.36
C ILE A 226 -3.77 14.73 -18.68
N CYS A 227 -3.24 13.85 -17.83
CA CYS A 227 -1.87 13.33 -17.96
C CYS A 227 -1.72 12.25 -19.05
N SER A 228 -2.77 11.45 -19.26
CA SER A 228 -2.76 10.28 -20.16
C SER A 228 -2.28 10.58 -21.59
N PRO A 229 -2.64 11.73 -22.25
CA PRO A 229 -2.16 12.03 -23.60
C PRO A 229 -0.68 12.44 -23.67
N LEU A 230 -0.02 12.69 -22.53
CA LEU A 230 1.29 13.36 -22.49
C LEU A 230 2.50 12.43 -22.62
N LYS A 231 2.29 11.11 -22.74
CA LYS A 231 3.36 10.08 -22.83
C LYS A 231 4.41 10.17 -21.73
N CYS A 232 3.99 10.59 -20.53
CA CYS A 232 4.81 10.63 -19.32
C CYS A 232 4.53 9.41 -18.45
N LYS A 233 5.54 8.94 -17.72
CA LYS A 233 5.32 7.97 -16.66
C LYS A 233 4.59 8.65 -15.50
N VAL A 234 3.41 8.16 -15.11
CA VAL A 234 2.64 8.70 -13.99
C VAL A 234 2.71 7.75 -12.81
N ASN A 235 3.22 8.23 -11.70
CA ASN A 235 3.29 7.52 -10.43
C ASN A 235 2.39 8.22 -9.40
N THR A 236 1.87 7.45 -8.44
CA THR A 236 1.09 7.97 -7.32
C THR A 236 1.60 7.41 -6.00
N LEU A 237 1.17 8.04 -4.90
CA LEU A 237 1.34 7.53 -3.55
C LEU A 237 0.18 6.60 -3.18
N PRO A 238 0.42 5.55 -2.38
CA PRO A 238 -0.67 4.83 -1.73
C PRO A 238 -1.49 5.77 -0.85
N GLY A 239 -2.76 5.42 -0.60
CA GLY A 239 -3.62 6.17 0.31
C GLY A 239 -3.01 6.27 1.73
N MET A 240 -3.37 7.30 2.49
CA MET A 240 -2.76 7.57 3.82
C MET A 240 -2.80 6.38 4.79
N TYR A 241 -3.80 5.54 4.69
CA TYR A 241 -4.00 4.35 5.53
C TYR A 241 -3.12 3.14 5.14
N GLN A 242 -2.53 3.13 3.94
CA GLN A 242 -1.57 2.11 3.50
C GLN A 242 -0.14 2.44 3.94
N LEU A 243 0.08 3.65 4.41
CA LEU A 243 1.35 4.10 4.95
C LEU A 243 1.43 3.68 6.42
N LEU A 244 2.08 2.56 6.71
CA LEU A 244 2.15 1.91 8.02
C LEU A 244 2.78 2.78 9.13
N ASP A 245 3.50 3.87 8.78
CA ASP A 245 4.24 4.73 9.71
C ASP A 245 4.06 6.25 9.44
N ASP A 246 2.99 6.69 8.79
CA ASP A 246 2.78 8.10 8.39
C ASP A 246 3.94 8.74 7.60
N GLU A 247 4.95 7.97 7.19
CA GLU A 247 6.08 8.46 6.41
C GLU A 247 5.84 8.28 4.91
N VAL A 248 5.79 9.42 4.21
CA VAL A 248 5.70 9.47 2.75
C VAL A 248 7.10 9.36 2.16
N LEU A 249 7.43 8.24 1.51
CA LEU A 249 8.74 7.98 0.90
C LEU A 249 8.63 7.77 -0.62
N VAL A 250 9.69 8.12 -1.36
CA VAL A 250 9.81 7.86 -2.81
C VAL A 250 9.78 6.36 -3.12
N SER A 251 10.18 5.51 -2.18
CA SER A 251 10.05 4.05 -2.29
C SER A 251 8.61 3.54 -2.33
N HIS A 252 7.65 4.33 -1.86
CA HIS A 252 6.22 4.01 -1.89
C HIS A 252 5.54 4.43 -3.20
N LEU A 253 6.24 5.12 -4.10
CA LEU A 253 5.70 5.47 -5.41
C LEU A 253 5.48 4.23 -6.26
N HIS A 254 4.27 4.07 -6.76
CA HIS A 254 3.92 3.05 -7.74
C HIS A 254 3.27 3.70 -8.98
N PRO A 255 3.37 3.07 -10.16
CA PRO A 255 2.61 3.51 -11.33
C PRO A 255 1.12 3.54 -10.99
N VAL A 256 0.41 4.57 -11.47
CA VAL A 256 -1.04 4.62 -11.29
C VAL A 256 -1.65 3.34 -11.85
N SER A 257 -2.40 2.65 -11.02
CA SER A 257 -3.03 1.39 -11.34
C SER A 257 -4.52 1.58 -11.63
N ILE A 258 -5.17 0.54 -12.14
CA ILE A 258 -6.61 0.59 -12.39
C ILE A 258 -7.40 0.69 -11.08
N GLU A 259 -6.86 0.16 -9.99
CA GLU A 259 -7.42 0.24 -8.66
C GLU A 259 -7.53 1.69 -8.16
N ASP A 260 -6.57 2.54 -8.54
CA ASP A 260 -6.56 3.96 -8.19
C ASP A 260 -7.62 4.77 -8.95
N LEU A 261 -8.11 4.24 -10.08
CA LEU A 261 -9.11 4.90 -10.95
C LEU A 261 -10.55 4.50 -10.64
N LEU A 262 -10.76 3.48 -9.81
CA LEU A 262 -12.11 3.04 -9.44
C LEU A 262 -12.62 3.83 -8.24
N GLU A 263 -13.83 4.37 -8.41
CA GLU A 263 -14.52 5.18 -7.41
C GLU A 263 -15.03 4.31 -6.26
N ARG A 264 -14.16 3.97 -5.31
CA ARG A 264 -14.59 3.24 -4.11
C ARG A 264 -13.94 3.81 -2.88
N ASP A 265 -14.78 4.22 -1.94
CA ASP A 265 -14.34 4.59 -0.61
C ASP A 265 -13.85 3.34 0.13
N GLU A 266 -12.82 3.54 0.93
CA GLU A 266 -12.27 2.48 1.74
C GLU A 266 -13.21 2.03 2.83
N VAL A 267 -13.14 0.73 3.09
CA VAL A 267 -13.91 0.12 4.17
C VAL A 267 -13.14 0.30 5.49
N ARG A 268 -13.84 0.79 6.50
CA ARG A 268 -13.35 0.72 7.88
C ARG A 268 -13.92 -0.53 8.53
N LEU A 269 -13.03 -1.45 8.91
CA LEU A 269 -13.40 -2.60 9.72
C LEU A 269 -13.73 -2.14 11.14
N ASP A 270 -14.72 -2.78 11.73
CA ASP A 270 -14.85 -2.80 13.18
C ASP A 270 -13.86 -3.85 13.71
N MET A 271 -12.64 -3.39 14.00
CA MET A 271 -11.54 -4.27 14.41
C MET A 271 -11.84 -5.01 15.71
N ASP A 272 -12.58 -4.40 16.63
CA ASP A 272 -12.91 -5.03 17.94
C ASP A 272 -13.75 -6.28 17.73
N ILE A 273 -14.73 -6.23 16.83
CA ILE A 273 -15.60 -7.38 16.53
C ILE A 273 -14.81 -8.48 15.78
N VAL A 274 -13.95 -8.09 14.84
CA VAL A 274 -13.12 -9.04 14.07
C VAL A 274 -12.09 -9.70 14.98
N GLU A 275 -11.44 -8.95 15.85
CA GLU A 275 -10.48 -9.48 16.82
C GLU A 275 -11.13 -10.50 17.76
N HIS A 276 -12.33 -10.24 18.22
CA HIS A 276 -13.01 -11.09 19.20
C HIS A 276 -13.19 -12.55 18.73
N TYR A 277 -13.39 -12.80 17.44
CA TYR A 277 -13.61 -14.17 16.95
C TYR A 277 -12.39 -14.80 16.25
N ILE A 278 -11.32 -14.05 16.00
CA ILE A 278 -10.09 -14.54 15.33
C ILE A 278 -8.90 -14.64 16.30
N ARG A 279 -8.76 -13.65 17.20
CA ARG A 279 -7.64 -13.62 18.16
C ARG A 279 -7.63 -14.89 19.01
N ASP A 280 -6.45 -15.48 19.17
CA ASP A 280 -6.20 -16.71 19.94
C ASP A 280 -6.98 -17.96 19.45
N LYS A 281 -7.57 -17.92 18.25
CA LYS A 281 -8.26 -19.05 17.62
C LYS A 281 -7.38 -19.79 16.61
N VAL A 282 -7.66 -21.07 16.42
CA VAL A 282 -7.14 -21.85 15.28
C VAL A 282 -8.04 -21.59 14.10
N VAL A 283 -7.49 -20.96 13.05
CA VAL A 283 -8.24 -20.55 11.85
C VAL A 283 -7.79 -21.36 10.65
N LEU A 284 -8.72 -21.99 9.97
CA LEU A 284 -8.49 -22.72 8.70
C LEU A 284 -8.97 -21.88 7.52
N VAL A 285 -8.12 -21.72 6.51
CA VAL A 285 -8.51 -21.12 5.24
C VAL A 285 -8.35 -22.14 4.13
N THR A 286 -9.45 -22.57 3.53
CA THR A 286 -9.40 -23.43 2.32
C THR A 286 -9.21 -22.57 1.09
N GLY A 287 -8.49 -23.07 0.09
CA GLY A 287 -8.12 -22.25 -1.07
C GLY A 287 -7.18 -21.11 -0.70
N ALA A 288 -6.38 -21.26 0.36
CA ALA A 288 -5.47 -20.25 0.90
C ALA A 288 -4.45 -19.72 -0.11
N GLY A 289 -4.09 -20.51 -1.14
CA GLY A 289 -3.22 -20.08 -2.23
C GLY A 289 -3.93 -19.26 -3.32
N GLY A 290 -5.27 -19.12 -3.27
CA GLY A 290 -6.07 -18.29 -4.21
C GLY A 290 -5.96 -16.78 -3.92
N SER A 291 -6.52 -15.96 -4.81
CA SER A 291 -6.46 -14.49 -4.65
C SER A 291 -7.16 -13.99 -3.40
N ILE A 292 -8.38 -14.49 -3.12
CA ILE A 292 -9.14 -14.12 -1.91
C ILE A 292 -8.59 -14.83 -0.68
N GLY A 293 -8.35 -16.16 -0.77
CA GLY A 293 -7.85 -16.92 0.37
C GLY A 293 -6.50 -16.41 0.89
N SER A 294 -5.58 -16.04 0.02
CA SER A 294 -4.28 -15.49 0.43
C SER A 294 -4.41 -14.14 1.11
N GLU A 295 -5.32 -13.28 0.66
CA GLU A 295 -5.55 -11.99 1.30
C GLU A 295 -6.25 -12.15 2.66
N ILE A 296 -7.22 -13.04 2.77
CA ILE A 296 -7.83 -13.41 4.07
C ILE A 296 -6.74 -13.86 5.03
N CYS A 297 -5.79 -14.71 4.59
CA CYS A 297 -4.67 -15.15 5.42
C CYS A 297 -3.79 -13.98 5.89
N ARG A 298 -3.47 -13.00 5.00
CA ARG A 298 -2.71 -11.80 5.38
C ARG A 298 -3.41 -10.99 6.46
N GLN A 299 -4.71 -10.81 6.31
CA GLN A 299 -5.51 -10.02 7.25
C GLN A 299 -5.69 -10.73 8.59
N ILE A 300 -5.94 -12.03 8.59
CA ILE A 300 -6.01 -12.85 9.81
C ILE A 300 -4.70 -12.77 10.61
N MET A 301 -3.55 -12.84 9.95
CA MET A 301 -2.26 -12.73 10.62
C MET A 301 -2.03 -11.40 11.34
N ARG A 302 -2.64 -10.31 10.87
CA ARG A 302 -2.59 -9.00 11.55
C ARG A 302 -3.37 -8.98 12.86
N VAL A 303 -4.41 -9.81 12.95
CA VAL A 303 -5.28 -9.92 14.13
C VAL A 303 -4.65 -10.76 15.24
N GLY A 304 -3.73 -11.66 14.91
CA GLY A 304 -3.04 -12.53 15.87
C GLY A 304 -3.81 -13.82 16.20
N PRO A 305 -3.97 -14.74 15.24
CA PRO A 305 -4.58 -16.05 15.50
C PRO A 305 -3.64 -16.90 16.37
N LYS A 306 -4.19 -17.87 17.13
CA LYS A 306 -3.39 -18.90 17.79
C LYS A 306 -2.63 -19.74 16.77
N GLN A 307 -3.29 -20.06 15.64
CA GLN A 307 -2.72 -20.82 14.55
C GLN A 307 -3.48 -20.54 13.25
N LEU A 308 -2.77 -20.36 12.14
CA LEU A 308 -3.33 -20.20 10.80
C LEU A 308 -3.00 -21.41 9.94
N LEU A 309 -4.02 -22.13 9.49
CA LEU A 309 -3.91 -23.32 8.64
C LEU A 309 -4.17 -22.92 7.18
N LEU A 310 -3.15 -23.05 6.33
CA LEU A 310 -3.22 -22.72 4.88
C LEU A 310 -3.54 -23.98 4.08
N LEU A 311 -4.82 -24.26 3.81
CA LEU A 311 -5.22 -25.46 3.10
C LEU A 311 -5.48 -25.21 1.62
N GLY A 312 -4.94 -26.09 0.76
CA GLY A 312 -5.21 -26.10 -0.68
C GLY A 312 -4.56 -27.28 -1.39
N HIS A 313 -5.12 -27.68 -2.52
CA HIS A 313 -4.59 -28.80 -3.32
C HIS A 313 -3.36 -28.41 -4.18
N GLY A 314 -3.23 -27.13 -4.51
CA GLY A 314 -2.12 -26.62 -5.33
C GLY A 314 -0.88 -26.36 -4.50
N GLU A 315 0.08 -27.29 -4.46
CA GLU A 315 1.31 -27.20 -3.69
C GLU A 315 2.04 -25.89 -3.89
N ASN A 316 2.30 -25.50 -5.14
CA ASN A 316 3.03 -24.26 -5.43
C ASN A 316 2.32 -22.99 -4.91
N SER A 317 1.00 -22.93 -4.98
CA SER A 317 0.23 -21.77 -4.51
C SER A 317 0.24 -21.66 -2.97
N ILE A 318 0.22 -22.78 -2.26
CA ILE A 318 0.37 -22.83 -0.80
C ILE A 318 1.80 -22.49 -0.39
N TYR A 319 2.80 -23.00 -1.12
CA TYR A 319 4.21 -22.65 -0.88
C TYR A 319 4.43 -21.15 -0.95
N LEU A 320 3.93 -20.48 -2.00
CA LEU A 320 4.11 -19.04 -2.20
C LEU A 320 3.53 -18.21 -1.06
N ILE A 321 2.28 -18.46 -0.65
CA ILE A 321 1.67 -17.70 0.46
C ILE A 321 2.34 -18.02 1.80
N ASN A 322 2.74 -19.26 2.04
CA ASN A 322 3.47 -19.63 3.25
C ASN A 322 4.83 -18.91 3.33
N GLN A 323 5.59 -18.83 2.22
CA GLN A 323 6.85 -18.10 2.18
C GLN A 323 6.66 -16.61 2.41
N GLU A 324 5.66 -16.01 1.77
CA GLU A 324 5.33 -14.60 1.95
C GLU A 324 5.03 -14.28 3.42
N LEU A 325 4.12 -15.02 4.04
CA LEU A 325 3.72 -14.80 5.42
C LEU A 325 4.87 -15.06 6.41
N LYS A 326 5.70 -16.07 6.19
CA LYS A 326 6.88 -16.34 7.02
C LYS A 326 7.96 -15.28 6.91
N ASN A 327 8.09 -14.61 5.78
CA ASN A 327 9.02 -13.50 5.64
C ASN A 327 8.61 -12.29 6.49
N ILE A 328 7.31 -12.05 6.65
CA ILE A 328 6.74 -10.97 7.46
C ILE A 328 6.69 -11.36 8.94
N TYR A 329 6.18 -12.56 9.23
CA TYR A 329 5.95 -13.11 10.57
C TYR A 329 6.89 -14.30 10.81
N LYS A 330 8.17 -14.04 11.08
CA LYS A 330 9.25 -15.06 11.14
C LYS A 330 8.91 -16.28 12.01
N ASP A 331 8.32 -16.03 13.18
CA ASP A 331 7.93 -17.05 14.15
C ASP A 331 6.39 -17.21 14.25
N GLY A 332 5.68 -16.77 13.19
CA GLY A 332 4.21 -16.82 13.16
C GLY A 332 3.67 -18.26 13.16
N PRO A 333 2.54 -18.50 13.81
CA PRO A 333 1.94 -19.85 13.96
C PRO A 333 1.24 -20.27 12.65
N ILE A 334 1.98 -20.44 11.57
CA ILE A 334 1.49 -20.70 10.20
C ILE A 334 1.81 -22.15 9.82
N ILE A 335 0.78 -22.91 9.42
CA ILE A 335 0.90 -24.30 8.99
C ILE A 335 0.37 -24.46 7.57
N PRO A 336 1.22 -24.78 6.57
CA PRO A 336 0.77 -25.14 5.23
C PRO A 336 0.24 -26.58 5.21
N ILE A 337 -0.91 -26.79 4.56
CA ILE A 337 -1.57 -28.09 4.42
C ILE A 337 -1.92 -28.32 2.95
N ILE A 338 -1.36 -29.37 2.36
CA ILE A 338 -1.70 -29.81 1.00
C ILE A 338 -2.81 -30.86 1.10
N ALA A 339 -4.03 -30.45 0.76
CA ALA A 339 -5.19 -31.31 0.81
C ALA A 339 -6.23 -30.89 -0.23
N ASP A 340 -7.02 -31.88 -0.71
CA ASP A 340 -8.14 -31.65 -1.61
C ASP A 340 -9.45 -31.66 -0.80
N ILE A 341 -10.29 -30.63 -0.99
CA ILE A 341 -11.59 -30.54 -0.30
C ILE A 341 -12.56 -31.67 -0.69
N ARG A 342 -12.30 -32.36 -1.79
CA ARG A 342 -13.09 -33.54 -2.22
C ARG A 342 -12.78 -34.79 -1.39
N ASP A 343 -11.62 -34.86 -0.74
CA ASP A 343 -11.22 -35.96 0.13
C ASP A 343 -11.69 -35.72 1.56
N LYS A 344 -12.90 -36.25 1.86
CA LYS A 344 -13.53 -36.10 3.16
C LYS A 344 -12.73 -36.78 4.29
N GLN A 345 -12.06 -37.91 4.00
CA GLN A 345 -11.26 -38.61 4.99
C GLN A 345 -10.03 -37.81 5.40
N GLN A 346 -9.33 -37.22 4.44
CA GLN A 346 -8.19 -36.35 4.71
C GLN A 346 -8.61 -35.10 5.49
N LEU A 347 -9.75 -34.49 5.15
CA LEU A 347 -10.31 -33.38 5.91
C LEU A 347 -10.58 -33.75 7.36
N ASP A 348 -11.21 -34.89 7.61
CA ASP A 348 -11.52 -35.38 8.97
C ASP A 348 -10.26 -35.55 9.83
N GLN A 349 -9.18 -36.09 9.24
CA GLN A 349 -7.87 -36.19 9.90
C GLN A 349 -7.29 -34.82 10.25
N ILE A 350 -7.37 -33.83 9.33
CA ILE A 350 -6.89 -32.48 9.54
C ILE A 350 -7.66 -31.81 10.68
N PHE A 351 -8.99 -31.91 10.68
CA PHE A 351 -9.81 -31.30 11.72
C PHE A 351 -9.59 -31.97 13.08
N THR A 352 -9.40 -33.30 13.12
CA THR A 352 -9.02 -34.04 14.36
C THR A 352 -7.67 -33.54 14.90
N GLN A 353 -6.68 -33.34 14.01
CA GLN A 353 -5.33 -32.96 14.41
C GLN A 353 -5.23 -31.53 14.92
N TYR A 354 -5.88 -30.58 14.23
CA TYR A 354 -5.68 -29.15 14.48
C TYR A 354 -6.84 -28.49 15.21
N ASN A 355 -8.01 -29.09 15.24
CA ASN A 355 -9.24 -28.59 15.87
C ASN A 355 -9.54 -27.12 15.55
N PRO A 356 -9.74 -26.75 14.28
CA PRO A 356 -9.99 -25.37 13.88
C PRO A 356 -11.33 -24.89 14.47
N GLN A 357 -11.33 -23.66 14.99
CA GLN A 357 -12.51 -23.02 15.57
C GLN A 357 -13.21 -22.10 14.56
N VAL A 358 -12.47 -21.59 13.58
CA VAL A 358 -13.00 -20.73 12.52
C VAL A 358 -12.53 -21.26 11.17
N VAL A 359 -13.44 -21.34 10.21
CA VAL A 359 -13.16 -21.79 8.84
C VAL A 359 -13.59 -20.73 7.84
N PHE A 360 -12.66 -20.33 6.97
CA PHE A 360 -12.96 -19.55 5.77
C PHE A 360 -12.83 -20.43 4.55
N HIS A 361 -13.96 -20.66 3.86
CA HIS A 361 -14.03 -21.55 2.71
C HIS A 361 -13.98 -20.76 1.40
N ALA A 362 -12.75 -20.59 0.85
CA ALA A 362 -12.49 -19.88 -0.41
C ALA A 362 -12.08 -20.81 -1.56
N ALA A 363 -12.10 -22.12 -1.35
CA ALA A 363 -11.80 -23.10 -2.39
C ALA A 363 -13.00 -23.30 -3.32
N ALA A 364 -12.84 -22.92 -4.60
CA ALA A 364 -13.85 -23.14 -5.65
C ALA A 364 -13.23 -23.10 -7.04
N HIS A 365 -13.83 -23.80 -8.00
CA HIS A 365 -13.60 -23.58 -9.43
C HIS A 365 -14.45 -22.41 -9.88
N LYS A 366 -13.82 -21.35 -10.45
CA LYS A 366 -14.48 -20.06 -10.75
C LYS A 366 -14.55 -19.69 -12.23
N HIS A 367 -13.79 -20.38 -13.11
CA HIS A 367 -13.70 -20.02 -14.52
C HIS A 367 -14.89 -20.56 -15.29
N VAL A 368 -15.85 -19.68 -15.63
CA VAL A 368 -17.09 -20.04 -16.33
C VAL A 368 -16.81 -20.87 -17.58
N PRO A 369 -15.96 -20.45 -18.55
CA PRO A 369 -15.80 -21.24 -19.78
C PRO A 369 -15.23 -22.64 -19.56
N LEU A 370 -14.41 -22.86 -18.54
CA LEU A 370 -13.89 -24.19 -18.23
C LEU A 370 -14.95 -25.09 -17.59
N MET A 371 -15.83 -24.52 -16.78
CA MET A 371 -16.89 -25.28 -16.10
C MET A 371 -18.04 -25.60 -17.04
N GLU A 372 -18.26 -24.80 -18.07
CA GLU A 372 -19.18 -25.17 -19.15
C GLU A 372 -18.73 -26.42 -19.95
N ILE A 373 -17.39 -26.58 -20.09
CA ILE A 373 -16.80 -27.74 -20.79
C ILE A 373 -16.65 -28.95 -19.84
N GLN A 374 -16.61 -28.73 -18.53
CA GLN A 374 -16.41 -29.77 -17.52
C GLN A 374 -17.38 -29.61 -16.34
N PRO A 375 -18.70 -29.79 -16.57
CA PRO A 375 -19.72 -29.58 -15.54
C PRO A 375 -19.54 -30.46 -14.30
N MET A 376 -19.19 -31.72 -14.48
CA MET A 376 -18.96 -32.64 -13.36
C MET A 376 -17.78 -32.20 -12.49
N ALA A 377 -16.71 -31.61 -13.04
CA ALA A 377 -15.62 -31.08 -12.26
C ALA A 377 -16.07 -29.91 -11.36
N ALA A 378 -17.00 -29.08 -11.85
CA ALA A 378 -17.61 -28.01 -11.05
C ALA A 378 -18.47 -28.59 -9.91
N VAL A 379 -19.27 -29.62 -10.17
CA VAL A 379 -20.10 -30.32 -9.18
C VAL A 379 -19.22 -30.93 -8.08
N LEU A 380 -18.23 -31.73 -8.46
CA LEU A 380 -17.36 -32.41 -7.50
C LEU A 380 -16.61 -31.42 -6.60
N ASN A 381 -16.12 -30.31 -7.15
CA ASN A 381 -15.36 -29.35 -6.36
C ASN A 381 -16.26 -28.37 -5.59
N ASN A 382 -17.23 -27.74 -6.26
CA ASN A 382 -17.99 -26.65 -5.68
C ASN A 382 -19.15 -27.13 -4.81
N ILE A 383 -19.77 -28.30 -5.12
CA ILE A 383 -20.88 -28.86 -4.33
C ILE A 383 -20.35 -29.88 -3.33
N TYR A 384 -19.77 -31.00 -3.81
CA TYR A 384 -19.31 -32.08 -2.91
C TYR A 384 -18.15 -31.62 -2.02
N GLY A 385 -17.19 -30.86 -2.58
CA GLY A 385 -16.08 -30.30 -1.81
C GLY A 385 -16.57 -29.36 -0.71
N THR A 386 -17.50 -28.45 -1.01
CA THR A 386 -18.09 -27.55 -0.01
C THR A 386 -18.85 -28.33 1.06
N ARG A 387 -19.68 -29.33 0.64
CA ARG A 387 -20.41 -30.21 1.56
C ARG A 387 -19.47 -30.95 2.50
N ASN A 388 -18.36 -31.49 2.00
CA ASN A 388 -17.40 -32.21 2.81
C ASN A 388 -16.77 -31.33 3.86
N VAL A 389 -16.28 -30.14 3.50
CA VAL A 389 -15.66 -29.20 4.45
C VAL A 389 -16.66 -28.75 5.50
N ALA A 390 -17.91 -28.41 5.08
CA ALA A 390 -18.95 -27.95 5.98
C ALA A 390 -19.40 -29.04 6.96
N ASP A 391 -19.62 -30.28 6.48
CA ASP A 391 -20.02 -31.40 7.31
C ASP A 391 -18.91 -31.78 8.33
N VAL A 392 -17.65 -31.83 7.90
CA VAL A 392 -16.53 -32.07 8.78
C VAL A 392 -16.41 -30.96 9.82
N ALA A 393 -16.56 -29.70 9.42
CA ALA A 393 -16.54 -28.56 10.32
C ALA A 393 -17.62 -28.67 11.41
N GLY A 394 -18.85 -29.01 11.02
CA GLY A 394 -19.96 -29.23 11.97
C GLY A 394 -19.71 -30.35 12.93
N ARG A 395 -19.27 -31.53 12.46
CA ARG A 395 -18.95 -32.69 13.30
C ARG A 395 -17.85 -32.42 14.31
N HIS A 396 -16.88 -31.55 13.98
CA HIS A 396 -15.79 -31.17 14.87
C HIS A 396 -16.07 -29.90 15.71
N GLY A 397 -17.31 -29.38 15.67
CA GLY A 397 -17.72 -28.27 16.53
C GLY A 397 -17.04 -26.94 16.21
N VAL A 398 -16.79 -26.66 14.92
CA VAL A 398 -16.32 -25.36 14.46
C VAL A 398 -17.30 -24.28 14.90
N GLU A 399 -16.82 -23.20 15.50
CA GLU A 399 -17.68 -22.11 15.97
C GLU A 399 -18.30 -21.32 14.82
N ARG A 400 -17.51 -21.03 13.77
CA ARG A 400 -17.93 -20.24 12.60
C ARG A 400 -17.35 -20.79 11.31
N PHE A 401 -18.22 -20.89 10.30
CA PHE A 401 -17.89 -21.31 8.95
C PHE A 401 -18.34 -20.22 7.97
N VAL A 402 -17.40 -19.56 7.30
CA VAL A 402 -17.66 -18.47 6.35
C VAL A 402 -17.36 -18.95 4.94
N MET A 403 -18.40 -19.10 4.13
CA MET A 403 -18.28 -19.50 2.71
C MET A 403 -18.23 -18.26 1.82
N ILE A 404 -17.23 -18.21 0.93
CA ILE A 404 -17.15 -17.22 -0.14
C ILE A 404 -18.03 -17.67 -1.31
N SER A 405 -18.97 -16.81 -1.70
CA SER A 405 -19.85 -16.99 -2.87
C SER A 405 -19.68 -15.84 -3.89
N THR A 406 -20.56 -15.75 -4.85
CA THR A 406 -20.43 -14.85 -6.00
C THR A 406 -21.80 -14.33 -6.47
N ASP A 407 -21.80 -13.16 -7.11
CA ASP A 407 -22.93 -12.60 -7.88
C ASP A 407 -23.49 -13.57 -8.92
N LYS A 408 -22.66 -14.44 -9.47
CA LYS A 408 -23.04 -15.43 -10.50
C LYS A 408 -23.90 -16.58 -9.98
N ALA A 409 -24.05 -16.70 -8.65
CA ALA A 409 -25.00 -17.61 -8.01
C ALA A 409 -26.46 -17.08 -8.05
N VAL A 410 -26.64 -15.81 -8.41
CA VAL A 410 -27.96 -15.15 -8.56
C VAL A 410 -28.46 -15.39 -9.98
N ASN A 411 -29.66 -15.96 -10.14
CA ASN A 411 -30.24 -16.32 -11.46
C ASN A 411 -29.18 -16.88 -12.42
N PRO A 412 -28.53 -18.01 -12.08
CA PRO A 412 -27.35 -18.47 -12.79
C PRO A 412 -27.64 -18.78 -14.25
N THR A 413 -26.72 -18.39 -15.14
CA THR A 413 -26.72 -18.74 -16.57
C THR A 413 -25.58 -19.69 -16.92
N SER A 414 -24.75 -20.01 -15.93
CA SER A 414 -23.59 -20.88 -16.09
C SER A 414 -23.59 -22.02 -15.08
N VAL A 415 -22.95 -23.15 -15.44
CA VAL A 415 -22.68 -24.28 -14.54
C VAL A 415 -21.96 -23.83 -13.29
N MET A 416 -20.93 -22.96 -13.42
CA MET A 416 -20.19 -22.45 -12.28
C MET A 416 -21.12 -21.70 -11.31
N GLY A 417 -21.97 -20.80 -11.82
CA GLY A 417 -22.94 -20.06 -11.00
C GLY A 417 -23.96 -20.99 -10.35
N ALA A 418 -24.53 -21.95 -11.10
CA ALA A 418 -25.48 -22.96 -10.60
C ALA A 418 -24.86 -23.81 -9.48
N THR A 419 -23.61 -24.30 -9.66
CA THR A 419 -22.93 -25.08 -8.61
C THR A 419 -22.65 -24.27 -7.35
N LYS A 420 -22.36 -22.96 -7.48
CA LYS A 420 -22.21 -22.06 -6.32
C LYS A 420 -23.55 -21.84 -5.60
N ARG A 421 -24.65 -21.69 -6.36
CA ARG A 421 -26.00 -21.59 -5.74
C ARG A 421 -26.39 -22.85 -4.98
N VAL A 422 -26.11 -24.05 -5.56
CA VAL A 422 -26.31 -25.32 -4.81
C VAL A 422 -25.46 -25.37 -3.55
N ALA A 423 -24.20 -24.93 -3.64
CA ALA A 423 -23.33 -24.88 -2.47
C ALA A 423 -23.87 -23.94 -1.37
N GLU A 424 -24.47 -22.80 -1.72
CA GLU A 424 -25.16 -21.92 -0.76
C GLU A 424 -26.30 -22.66 -0.05
N LYS A 425 -27.15 -23.37 -0.83
CA LYS A 425 -28.24 -24.17 -0.25
C LYS A 425 -27.71 -25.27 0.71
N VAL A 426 -26.58 -25.91 0.35
CA VAL A 426 -25.91 -26.87 1.26
C VAL A 426 -25.51 -26.20 2.56
N ILE A 427 -24.87 -25.05 2.51
CA ILE A 427 -24.42 -24.31 3.70
C ILE A 427 -25.60 -23.91 4.58
N ILE A 428 -26.66 -23.36 3.99
CA ILE A 428 -27.90 -23.00 4.72
C ILE A 428 -28.49 -24.23 5.43
N SER A 429 -28.58 -25.38 4.73
CA SER A 429 -29.15 -26.60 5.29
C SER A 429 -28.33 -27.20 6.45
N MET A 430 -27.05 -26.87 6.57
CA MET A 430 -26.17 -27.34 7.66
C MET A 430 -26.42 -26.59 8.97
N ASN A 431 -26.96 -25.37 8.91
CA ASN A 431 -27.17 -24.53 10.09
C ASN A 431 -28.15 -25.14 11.11
N ASP A 432 -29.16 -25.89 10.62
CA ASP A 432 -30.12 -26.57 11.48
C ASP A 432 -29.62 -27.95 11.99
N THR A 433 -28.45 -28.39 11.51
CA THR A 433 -27.88 -29.71 11.81
C THR A 433 -26.81 -29.64 12.88
N TYR A 434 -26.04 -28.55 12.91
CA TYR A 434 -24.88 -28.39 13.78
C TYR A 434 -24.94 -27.06 14.51
N ASP A 435 -24.27 -26.94 15.66
CA ASP A 435 -24.14 -25.68 16.42
C ASP A 435 -23.22 -24.68 15.74
N THR A 436 -22.51 -25.08 14.68
CA THR A 436 -21.66 -24.22 13.85
C THR A 436 -22.48 -23.14 13.18
N LYS A 437 -22.03 -21.87 13.27
CA LYS A 437 -22.64 -20.75 12.56
C LYS A 437 -22.16 -20.73 11.12
N TYR A 438 -23.03 -21.14 10.20
CA TYR A 438 -22.73 -21.14 8.77
C TYR A 438 -23.16 -19.83 8.13
N ILE A 439 -22.23 -19.15 7.49
CA ILE A 439 -22.40 -17.83 6.91
C ILE A 439 -21.94 -17.85 5.46
N THR A 440 -22.71 -17.27 4.56
CA THR A 440 -22.34 -17.12 3.15
C THR A 440 -22.14 -15.65 2.81
N VAL A 441 -21.11 -15.33 2.01
CA VAL A 441 -20.81 -13.96 1.58
C VAL A 441 -20.71 -13.92 0.08
N ARG A 442 -21.64 -13.19 -0.59
CA ARG A 442 -21.67 -12.95 -2.03
C ARG A 442 -21.02 -11.61 -2.37
N PHE A 443 -20.21 -11.60 -3.40
CA PHE A 443 -19.69 -10.38 -4.02
C PHE A 443 -19.37 -10.61 -5.50
N GLY A 444 -19.21 -9.52 -6.25
CA GLY A 444 -18.92 -9.55 -7.69
C GLY A 444 -17.45 -9.78 -8.01
N ASN A 445 -16.94 -9.15 -9.07
CA ASN A 445 -15.57 -9.36 -9.48
C ASN A 445 -14.60 -8.61 -8.56
N VAL A 446 -13.44 -9.21 -8.34
CA VAL A 446 -12.33 -8.55 -7.63
C VAL A 446 -11.19 -8.25 -8.61
N LEU A 447 -10.64 -7.03 -8.47
CA LEU A 447 -9.59 -6.52 -9.35
C LEU A 447 -8.30 -7.33 -9.21
N GLY A 448 -7.61 -7.53 -10.33
CA GLY A 448 -6.30 -8.17 -10.33
C GLY A 448 -6.28 -9.65 -9.92
N SER A 449 -7.45 -10.29 -9.70
CA SER A 449 -7.50 -11.71 -9.36
C SER A 449 -6.95 -12.59 -10.48
N ARG A 450 -6.28 -13.69 -10.13
CA ARG A 450 -5.65 -14.61 -11.09
C ARG A 450 -6.66 -15.09 -12.13
N GLY A 451 -6.29 -14.98 -13.43
CA GLY A 451 -7.14 -15.35 -14.55
C GLY A 451 -8.34 -14.43 -14.82
N SER A 452 -8.43 -13.26 -14.19
CA SER A 452 -9.44 -12.25 -14.47
C SER A 452 -9.08 -11.36 -15.67
N VAL A 453 -9.99 -10.46 -16.02
CA VAL A 453 -9.88 -9.56 -17.18
C VAL A 453 -8.66 -8.65 -17.13
N ILE A 454 -8.30 -8.11 -15.96
CA ILE A 454 -7.17 -7.18 -15.81
C ILE A 454 -5.82 -7.83 -16.14
N PRO A 455 -5.43 -8.97 -15.55
CA PRO A 455 -4.22 -9.68 -15.95
C PRO A 455 -4.21 -10.11 -17.43
N LEU A 456 -5.38 -10.43 -18.00
CA LEU A 456 -5.49 -10.74 -19.41
C LEU A 456 -5.19 -9.51 -20.28
N PHE A 457 -5.84 -8.38 -20.02
CA PHE A 457 -5.63 -7.13 -20.74
C PHE A 457 -4.18 -6.68 -20.66
N LYS A 458 -3.58 -6.75 -19.46
CA LYS A 458 -2.17 -6.42 -19.28
C LYS A 458 -1.26 -7.25 -20.19
N LYS A 459 -1.44 -8.56 -20.23
CA LYS A 459 -0.67 -9.45 -21.12
C LYS A 459 -0.90 -9.14 -22.60
N GLN A 460 -2.15 -8.83 -22.99
CA GLN A 460 -2.46 -8.47 -24.37
C GLN A 460 -1.81 -7.15 -24.78
N ILE A 461 -1.84 -6.14 -23.89
CA ILE A 461 -1.17 -4.85 -24.13
C ILE A 461 0.36 -5.03 -24.23
N GLU A 462 0.96 -5.79 -23.32
CA GLU A 462 2.39 -6.11 -23.35
C GLU A 462 2.81 -6.87 -24.62
N ALA A 463 1.91 -7.66 -25.18
CA ALA A 463 2.11 -8.39 -26.45
C ALA A 463 1.87 -7.51 -27.71
N GLY A 464 1.47 -6.24 -27.56
CA GLY A 464 1.15 -5.36 -28.69
C GLY A 464 -0.30 -5.47 -29.19
N GLY A 465 -1.18 -6.09 -28.44
CA GLY A 465 -2.62 -6.25 -28.75
C GLY A 465 -2.96 -7.42 -29.68
N PRO A 466 -4.22 -7.51 -30.14
CA PRO A 466 -5.35 -6.69 -29.72
C PRO A 466 -5.83 -7.02 -28.30
N VAL A 467 -6.45 -6.03 -27.62
CA VAL A 467 -7.20 -6.28 -26.38
C VAL A 467 -8.58 -6.82 -26.75
N THR A 468 -8.98 -7.94 -26.14
CA THR A 468 -10.23 -8.62 -26.48
C THR A 468 -11.34 -8.34 -25.46
N VAL A 469 -12.46 -7.78 -25.93
CA VAL A 469 -13.68 -7.51 -25.13
C VAL A 469 -14.83 -8.32 -25.73
N THR A 470 -15.63 -8.95 -24.88
CA THR A 470 -16.69 -9.86 -25.35
C THR A 470 -17.92 -9.12 -25.89
N ASP A 471 -18.33 -8.01 -25.24
CA ASP A 471 -19.42 -7.16 -25.70
C ASP A 471 -19.16 -5.69 -25.29
N PRO A 472 -19.44 -4.69 -26.17
CA PRO A 472 -19.19 -3.27 -25.85
C PRO A 472 -20.02 -2.75 -24.67
N GLU A 473 -21.20 -3.32 -24.45
CA GLU A 473 -22.12 -2.89 -23.38
C GLU A 473 -21.97 -3.72 -22.11
N MET A 474 -21.04 -4.68 -22.09
CA MET A 474 -20.81 -5.53 -20.92
C MET A 474 -20.37 -4.71 -19.72
N THR A 475 -21.07 -4.87 -18.62
CA THR A 475 -20.69 -4.26 -17.34
C THR A 475 -20.36 -5.31 -16.30
N ARG A 476 -19.49 -4.96 -15.36
CA ARG A 476 -19.19 -5.77 -14.17
C ARG A 476 -19.02 -4.86 -12.97
N TYR A 477 -19.40 -5.38 -11.82
CA TYR A 477 -19.06 -4.77 -10.55
C TYR A 477 -17.64 -5.14 -10.16
N PHE A 478 -16.90 -4.17 -9.63
CA PHE A 478 -15.53 -4.40 -9.18
C PHE A 478 -15.31 -3.95 -7.75
N MET A 479 -14.49 -4.70 -7.04
CA MET A 479 -14.01 -4.41 -5.70
C MET A 479 -12.52 -4.74 -5.62
N THR A 480 -11.76 -4.12 -4.74
CA THR A 480 -10.37 -4.54 -4.52
C THR A 480 -10.33 -5.83 -3.70
N ILE A 481 -9.28 -6.64 -3.88
CA ILE A 481 -9.12 -7.89 -3.11
C ILE A 481 -9.02 -7.62 -1.60
N PRO A 482 -8.25 -6.61 -1.13
CA PRO A 482 -8.23 -6.25 0.29
C PRO A 482 -9.60 -5.86 0.83
N GLU A 483 -10.36 -5.01 0.11
CA GLU A 483 -11.70 -4.59 0.51
C GLU A 483 -12.66 -5.78 0.64
N ALA A 484 -12.72 -6.64 -0.38
CA ALA A 484 -13.56 -7.85 -0.35
C ALA A 484 -13.22 -8.74 0.85
N SER A 485 -11.92 -8.95 1.10
CA SER A 485 -11.47 -9.80 2.22
C SER A 485 -11.81 -9.18 3.58
N GLN A 486 -11.68 -7.85 3.71
CA GLN A 486 -12.09 -7.13 4.91
C GLN A 486 -13.58 -7.30 5.20
N LEU A 487 -14.41 -7.08 4.19
CA LEU A 487 -15.87 -7.23 4.34
C LEU A 487 -16.27 -8.68 4.61
N VAL A 488 -15.55 -9.67 4.08
CA VAL A 488 -15.76 -11.10 4.42
C VAL A 488 -15.46 -11.37 5.90
N LEU A 489 -14.35 -10.82 6.42
CA LEU A 489 -14.06 -10.93 7.86
C LEU A 489 -15.14 -10.25 8.72
N GLN A 490 -15.58 -9.07 8.33
CA GLN A 490 -16.65 -8.33 9.01
C GLN A 490 -17.99 -9.08 8.98
N ALA A 491 -18.39 -9.62 7.83
CA ALA A 491 -19.59 -10.43 7.69
C ALA A 491 -19.53 -11.70 8.54
N GLY A 492 -18.36 -12.35 8.56
CA GLY A 492 -18.11 -13.50 9.45
C GLY A 492 -18.25 -13.16 10.93
N ALA A 493 -17.87 -11.95 11.35
CA ALA A 493 -18.05 -11.49 12.73
C ALA A 493 -19.52 -11.24 13.08
N MET A 494 -20.28 -10.65 12.15
CA MET A 494 -21.67 -10.23 12.36
C MET A 494 -22.67 -11.38 12.30
N GLY A 495 -22.39 -12.43 11.52
CA GLY A 495 -23.33 -13.53 11.27
C GLY A 495 -23.70 -14.32 12.50
N LYS A 496 -24.95 -14.74 12.57
CA LYS A 496 -25.56 -15.53 13.65
C LYS A 496 -25.76 -16.99 13.24
N GLY A 497 -25.71 -17.26 11.91
CA GLY A 497 -25.88 -18.55 11.27
C GLY A 497 -27.07 -18.57 10.32
N GLY A 498 -26.84 -19.09 9.11
CA GLY A 498 -27.84 -19.20 8.02
C GLY A 498 -27.87 -18.01 7.05
N GLU A 499 -27.25 -16.89 7.39
CA GLU A 499 -27.33 -15.67 6.56
C GLU A 499 -26.55 -15.77 5.25
N VAL A 500 -27.08 -15.11 4.24
CA VAL A 500 -26.38 -14.81 2.99
C VAL A 500 -26.14 -13.29 2.95
N PHE A 501 -24.92 -12.89 3.23
CA PHE A 501 -24.52 -11.50 3.13
C PHE A 501 -24.11 -11.12 1.73
N LEU A 502 -24.41 -9.88 1.36
CA LEU A 502 -24.11 -9.23 0.10
C LEU A 502 -23.21 -8.05 0.35
N LEU A 503 -22.10 -7.98 -0.36
CA LEU A 503 -21.22 -6.83 -0.27
C LEU A 503 -21.68 -5.74 -1.23
N ASP A 504 -21.66 -4.48 -0.77
CA ASP A 504 -21.89 -3.33 -1.63
C ASP A 504 -20.82 -3.26 -2.72
N MET A 505 -21.23 -3.49 -3.96
CA MET A 505 -20.31 -3.50 -5.10
C MET A 505 -20.15 -2.12 -5.77
N GLY A 506 -20.86 -1.08 -5.28
CA GLY A 506 -20.89 0.25 -5.90
C GLY A 506 -21.44 0.23 -7.32
N GLU A 507 -20.96 1.13 -8.18
CA GLU A 507 -21.45 1.26 -9.55
C GLU A 507 -20.81 0.25 -10.51
N PRO A 508 -21.58 -0.26 -11.50
CA PRO A 508 -21.05 -1.18 -12.51
C PRO A 508 -20.14 -0.44 -13.51
N VAL A 509 -19.04 -1.07 -13.89
CA VAL A 509 -18.04 -0.53 -14.81
C VAL A 509 -18.14 -1.22 -16.17
N LYS A 510 -18.18 -0.47 -17.28
CA LYS A 510 -18.11 -1.01 -18.64
C LYS A 510 -16.72 -1.61 -18.90
N ILE A 511 -16.67 -2.86 -19.35
CA ILE A 511 -15.41 -3.57 -19.63
C ILE A 511 -14.61 -2.90 -20.76
N ILE A 512 -15.29 -2.29 -21.72
CA ILE A 512 -14.61 -1.56 -22.80
C ILE A 512 -13.90 -0.30 -22.28
N ASP A 513 -14.47 0.39 -21.30
CA ASP A 513 -13.83 1.58 -20.69
C ASP A 513 -12.66 1.18 -19.80
N LEU A 514 -12.78 0.04 -19.11
CA LEU A 514 -11.66 -0.57 -18.39
C LEU A 514 -10.50 -0.87 -19.35
N ALA A 515 -10.78 -1.46 -20.52
CA ALA A 515 -9.78 -1.76 -21.54
C ALA A 515 -9.08 -0.48 -22.04
N ARG A 516 -9.86 0.56 -22.38
CA ARG A 516 -9.35 1.87 -22.82
C ARG A 516 -8.44 2.51 -21.76
N ASN A 517 -8.88 2.48 -20.50
CA ASN A 517 -8.10 3.04 -19.39
C ASN A 517 -6.78 2.30 -19.19
N MET A 518 -6.78 0.97 -19.26
CA MET A 518 -5.56 0.17 -19.15
C MET A 518 -4.57 0.42 -20.28
N ILE A 519 -5.04 0.58 -21.53
CA ILE A 519 -4.19 0.95 -22.67
C ILE A 519 -3.56 2.32 -22.41
N ARG A 520 -4.35 3.32 -21.96
CA ARG A 520 -3.84 4.67 -21.64
C ARG A 520 -2.85 4.66 -20.50
N LEU A 521 -3.11 3.90 -19.43
CA LEU A 521 -2.16 3.75 -18.31
C LEU A 521 -0.82 3.14 -18.74
N SER A 522 -0.83 2.38 -19.83
CA SER A 522 0.40 1.84 -20.44
C SER A 522 1.12 2.84 -21.35
N GLY A 523 0.64 4.10 -21.44
CA GLY A 523 1.21 5.15 -22.31
C GLY A 523 0.89 5.00 -23.78
N LEU A 524 -0.14 4.20 -24.13
CA LEU A 524 -0.56 3.88 -25.49
C LEU A 524 -1.95 4.47 -25.79
N GLU A 525 -2.26 4.71 -27.06
CA GLU A 525 -3.56 5.24 -27.50
C GLU A 525 -4.50 4.09 -27.93
N PRO A 526 -5.72 3.97 -27.32
CA PRO A 526 -6.73 3.01 -27.78
C PRO A 526 -7.07 3.18 -29.25
N ASP A 527 -7.24 2.07 -29.95
CA ASP A 527 -7.59 1.97 -31.38
C ASP A 527 -6.56 2.56 -32.36
N LYS A 528 -5.49 3.15 -31.87
CA LYS A 528 -4.37 3.64 -32.66
C LYS A 528 -3.10 2.78 -32.46
N ASP A 529 -2.64 2.65 -31.23
CA ASP A 529 -1.47 1.82 -30.89
C ASP A 529 -1.91 0.39 -30.57
N ILE A 530 -3.04 0.23 -29.87
CA ILE A 530 -3.62 -1.06 -29.48
C ILE A 530 -5.10 -1.09 -29.87
N HIS A 531 -5.47 -2.01 -30.76
CA HIS A 531 -6.86 -2.22 -31.15
C HIS A 531 -7.66 -2.97 -30.09
N ILE A 532 -8.94 -2.60 -29.93
CA ILE A 532 -9.90 -3.34 -29.11
C ILE A 532 -10.76 -4.20 -30.04
N LYS A 533 -10.67 -5.52 -29.89
CA LYS A 533 -11.42 -6.51 -30.70
C LYS A 533 -12.62 -7.03 -29.92
N ILE A 534 -13.82 -6.92 -30.50
CA ILE A 534 -15.04 -7.53 -29.96
C ILE A 534 -15.08 -9.00 -30.40
N THR A 535 -15.28 -9.93 -29.44
CA THR A 535 -15.20 -11.37 -29.67
C THR A 535 -16.53 -12.10 -29.59
N GLY A 536 -17.59 -11.47 -29.11
CA GLY A 536 -18.86 -12.09 -28.77
C GLY A 536 -18.89 -12.68 -27.36
N LEU A 537 -20.11 -12.91 -26.86
CA LEU A 537 -20.32 -13.51 -25.54
C LEU A 537 -19.87 -14.98 -25.54
N ARG A 538 -19.30 -15.43 -24.46
CA ARG A 538 -18.90 -16.83 -24.25
C ARG A 538 -20.06 -17.62 -23.64
N PRO A 539 -20.11 -18.95 -23.82
CA PRO A 539 -21.14 -19.81 -23.19
C PRO A 539 -21.18 -19.56 -21.66
N GLY A 540 -22.39 -19.48 -21.12
CA GLY A 540 -22.63 -19.23 -19.70
C GLY A 540 -22.39 -17.78 -19.21
N GLU A 541 -21.94 -16.87 -20.08
CA GLU A 541 -21.60 -15.49 -19.70
C GLU A 541 -22.82 -14.55 -19.78
N LYS A 542 -23.06 -13.76 -18.72
CA LYS A 542 -24.08 -12.71 -18.70
C LYS A 542 -23.52 -11.40 -19.26
N LYS A 543 -24.34 -10.62 -19.93
CA LYS A 543 -24.01 -9.24 -20.31
C LYS A 543 -23.96 -8.32 -19.11
N TYR A 544 -24.93 -8.47 -18.19
CA TYR A 544 -25.05 -7.74 -16.93
C TYR A 544 -25.13 -8.73 -15.78
N GLU A 545 -24.40 -8.47 -14.68
CA GLU A 545 -24.50 -9.29 -13.47
C GLU A 545 -25.49 -8.67 -12.48
N GLU A 546 -26.16 -9.53 -11.72
CA GLU A 546 -27.13 -9.18 -10.71
C GLU A 546 -26.57 -9.53 -9.34
N LEU A 547 -26.73 -8.63 -8.37
CA LEU A 547 -26.29 -8.89 -6.99
C LEU A 547 -27.39 -9.64 -6.20
N LEU A 548 -28.63 -9.46 -6.60
CA LEU A 548 -29.85 -10.00 -5.98
C LEU A 548 -30.82 -10.53 -7.02
N THR A 549 -31.66 -11.48 -6.65
CA THR A 549 -32.87 -11.80 -7.43
C THR A 549 -33.94 -10.72 -7.19
N SER A 550 -34.88 -10.59 -8.13
CA SER A 550 -36.05 -9.71 -7.95
C SER A 550 -36.94 -10.09 -6.75
N GLU A 551 -36.82 -11.34 -6.27
CA GLU A 551 -37.56 -11.89 -5.14
C GLU A 551 -36.78 -11.79 -3.82
N GLU A 552 -35.44 -11.72 -3.88
CA GLU A 552 -34.58 -11.48 -2.73
C GLU A 552 -34.59 -9.98 -2.40
N GLY A 553 -35.42 -9.49 -1.48
CA GLY A 553 -35.26 -8.16 -0.89
C GLY A 553 -33.91 -8.03 -0.18
N THR A 554 -33.54 -6.84 0.25
CA THR A 554 -32.36 -6.63 1.12
C THR A 554 -32.77 -6.09 2.46
N ASN A 555 -32.21 -6.67 3.53
CA ASN A 555 -32.22 -6.06 4.84
C ASN A 555 -30.90 -5.30 5.05
N ARG A 556 -31.01 -4.09 5.59
CA ARG A 556 -29.81 -3.35 6.02
C ARG A 556 -29.24 -4.02 7.27
N THR A 557 -27.93 -4.17 7.30
CA THR A 557 -27.21 -4.56 8.51
C THR A 557 -26.72 -3.32 9.27
N ASN A 558 -26.06 -3.53 10.40
CA ASN A 558 -25.40 -2.45 11.14
C ASN A 558 -24.16 -1.90 10.40
N HIS A 559 -23.71 -2.56 9.34
CA HIS A 559 -22.58 -2.12 8.52
C HIS A 559 -23.07 -1.55 7.18
N THR A 560 -22.62 -0.36 6.83
CA THR A 560 -23.10 0.39 5.65
C THR A 560 -22.87 -0.30 4.31
N LYS A 561 -21.86 -1.17 4.22
CA LYS A 561 -21.45 -1.88 3.00
C LYS A 561 -21.76 -3.38 3.00
N ILE A 562 -22.52 -3.86 3.99
CA ILE A 562 -22.94 -5.27 4.07
C ILE A 562 -24.47 -5.30 4.19
N PHE A 563 -25.10 -6.00 3.26
CA PHE A 563 -26.54 -6.24 3.25
C PHE A 563 -26.80 -7.72 3.52
N GLU A 564 -28.00 -8.06 3.95
CA GLU A 564 -28.45 -9.42 4.19
C GLU A 564 -29.57 -9.77 3.22
N ALA A 565 -29.44 -10.89 2.52
CA ALA A 565 -30.53 -11.46 1.75
C ALA A 565 -31.49 -12.20 2.68
N PRO A 566 -32.81 -12.24 2.39
CA PRO A 566 -33.73 -13.06 3.14
C PRO A 566 -33.30 -14.51 3.15
N LEU A 567 -33.57 -15.19 4.28
CA LEU A 567 -33.26 -16.59 4.44
C LEU A 567 -34.04 -17.46 3.43
N ASP A 568 -33.34 -18.26 2.66
CA ASP A 568 -33.90 -19.27 1.79
C ASP A 568 -34.22 -20.51 2.63
N THR A 569 -35.46 -20.99 2.62
CA THR A 569 -35.80 -22.25 3.29
C THR A 569 -35.38 -23.43 2.41
N VAL A 570 -34.54 -24.32 2.94
CA VAL A 570 -34.03 -25.48 2.19
C VAL A 570 -34.41 -26.76 2.92
N ASP A 571 -35.20 -27.61 2.27
CA ASP A 571 -35.39 -28.99 2.73
C ASP A 571 -34.08 -29.76 2.53
N ARG A 572 -33.44 -30.11 3.64
CA ARG A 572 -32.14 -30.76 3.63
C ARG A 572 -32.18 -32.16 3.03
N ASP A 573 -33.18 -32.94 3.36
CA ASP A 573 -33.25 -34.35 2.94
C ASP A 573 -33.53 -34.41 1.42
N TRP A 574 -34.42 -33.56 0.94
CA TRP A 574 -34.62 -33.36 -0.50
C TRP A 574 -33.35 -32.91 -1.22
N LEU A 575 -32.62 -31.97 -0.64
CA LEU A 575 -31.39 -31.47 -1.27
C LEU A 575 -30.29 -32.53 -1.33
N ILE A 576 -30.13 -33.33 -0.27
CA ILE A 576 -29.16 -34.45 -0.24
C ILE A 576 -29.54 -35.52 -1.27
N GLU A 577 -30.82 -35.89 -1.34
CA GLU A 577 -31.33 -36.83 -2.37
C GLU A 577 -31.02 -36.32 -3.78
N LYS A 578 -31.33 -35.06 -4.06
CA LYS A 578 -31.06 -34.47 -5.38
C LYS A 578 -29.56 -34.37 -5.67
N ILE A 579 -28.71 -34.04 -4.71
CA ILE A 579 -27.25 -34.04 -4.90
C ILE A 579 -26.75 -35.46 -5.22
N SER A 580 -27.32 -36.51 -4.61
CA SER A 580 -26.88 -37.87 -4.86
C SER A 580 -27.18 -38.34 -6.30
N THR A 581 -28.11 -37.69 -7.01
CA THR A 581 -28.40 -38.03 -8.40
C THR A 581 -27.26 -37.69 -9.38
N PHE A 582 -26.32 -36.79 -8.98
CA PHE A 582 -25.11 -36.55 -9.76
C PHE A 582 -24.22 -37.78 -9.91
N ASP A 583 -24.28 -38.73 -8.96
CA ASP A 583 -23.48 -39.97 -8.98
C ASP A 583 -23.91 -40.91 -10.11
N SER A 584 -25.11 -40.72 -10.64
CA SER A 584 -25.67 -41.50 -11.78
C SER A 584 -25.61 -40.77 -13.12
N CYS A 585 -25.07 -39.53 -13.18
CA CYS A 585 -24.95 -38.79 -14.43
C CYS A 585 -23.84 -39.38 -15.32
N GLU A 586 -24.16 -39.72 -16.53
CA GLU A 586 -23.20 -40.24 -17.52
C GLU A 586 -22.75 -39.18 -18.51
N THR A 587 -23.58 -38.14 -18.72
CA THR A 587 -23.32 -37.07 -19.70
C THR A 587 -23.33 -35.68 -19.01
N ASP A 588 -22.69 -34.70 -19.68
CA ASP A 588 -22.75 -33.30 -19.24
C ASP A 588 -24.18 -32.75 -19.23
N MET A 589 -25.04 -33.22 -20.13
CA MET A 589 -26.44 -32.82 -20.17
C MET A 589 -27.23 -33.35 -18.97
N ASP A 590 -26.91 -34.56 -18.46
CA ASP A 590 -27.52 -35.08 -17.25
C ASP A 590 -27.16 -34.18 -16.05
N VAL A 591 -25.89 -33.78 -15.95
CA VAL A 591 -25.43 -32.88 -14.91
C VAL A 591 -26.17 -31.54 -14.96
N ILE A 592 -26.33 -30.96 -16.16
CA ILE A 592 -27.06 -29.69 -16.34
C ILE A 592 -28.54 -29.87 -15.94
N GLY A 593 -29.17 -31.00 -16.33
CA GLY A 593 -30.54 -31.33 -15.95
C GLY A 593 -30.73 -31.38 -14.41
N VAL A 594 -29.84 -32.07 -13.71
CA VAL A 594 -29.88 -32.12 -12.24
C VAL A 594 -29.69 -30.74 -11.63
N LEU A 595 -28.77 -29.91 -12.16
CA LEU A 595 -28.59 -28.54 -11.70
C LEU A 595 -29.86 -27.69 -11.89
N GLN A 596 -30.58 -27.84 -13.00
CA GLN A 596 -31.86 -27.16 -13.25
C GLN A 596 -32.96 -27.63 -12.30
N ASP A 597 -33.01 -28.94 -11.99
CA ASP A 597 -33.93 -29.48 -10.98
C ASP A 597 -33.73 -28.86 -9.59
N ILE A 598 -32.46 -28.71 -9.16
CA ILE A 598 -32.11 -28.14 -7.85
C ILE A 598 -32.29 -26.62 -7.86
N ILE A 599 -31.97 -25.95 -8.95
CA ILE A 599 -32.04 -24.51 -9.14
C ILE A 599 -32.96 -24.16 -10.33
N PRO A 600 -34.26 -24.02 -10.12
CA PRO A 600 -35.20 -23.72 -11.20
C PRO A 600 -34.92 -22.39 -11.93
N THR A 601 -34.23 -21.46 -11.28
CA THR A 601 -33.80 -20.18 -11.90
C THR A 601 -32.53 -20.33 -12.75
N TYR A 602 -31.94 -21.52 -12.84
CA TYR A 602 -30.80 -21.78 -13.71
C TYR A 602 -31.26 -21.91 -15.16
N THR A 603 -30.91 -20.92 -15.96
CA THR A 603 -31.19 -20.90 -17.41
C THR A 603 -29.87 -20.95 -18.19
N PRO A 604 -29.42 -22.14 -18.62
CA PRO A 604 -28.18 -22.29 -19.37
C PRO A 604 -28.15 -21.39 -20.59
N ASN A 605 -27.12 -20.56 -20.72
CA ASN A 605 -26.90 -19.73 -21.89
C ASN A 605 -25.91 -20.42 -22.83
N HIS A 606 -26.41 -21.33 -23.64
CA HIS A 606 -25.64 -22.08 -24.64
C HIS A 606 -25.71 -21.45 -26.04
N ASN A 607 -26.12 -20.20 -26.19
CA ASN A 607 -26.09 -19.51 -27.48
C ASN A 607 -24.63 -19.47 -27.98
N ILE A 608 -24.32 -20.48 -28.77
CA ILE A 608 -23.11 -20.62 -29.59
C ILE A 608 -23.34 -19.92 -30.92
#